data_1611993244ecca195246452815e32403
#
_entry.id   1611993244ecca195246452815e32403
#
_cell.length_a   1.000
_cell.length_b   1.000
_cell.length_c   1.000
_cell.angle_alpha   90.00
_cell.angle_beta   90.00
_cell.angle_gamma   90.00
#
_symmetry.space_group_name_H-M   'P 1'
#
loop_
_entity.id
_entity.type
_entity.pdbx_description
1 polymer ?
#
loop_
_entity_poly.entity_id
_entity_poly.type
_entity_poly.pdbx_seq_one_letter_code
_entity_poly.pdbx_strand_id
1 'polypeptide(L)'
;MKLGERHRPYTRRRRRADRLGDHESCVSWICRDAFRQRFPNHRLRSDHLFALKGRRGSCAGGSGAAEMAAEIVRRHISHHAERKALDILQIDKARRASGTQVRKPLSIACDDPRLKAALIAMENSSDGSLQMAEPARRVGLSRRQLERLFVAQLHDTPAAIYKRLRLDRARQLLALSRFPLTEIAFDLGFDNVSHFARLFKRIYGVPPGQFRSKAQGARADPELSS
;
A
#
# COMPACT_ATOMS: atom_id res chain seq x y z
N MET A 1 9.51 -27.87 41.76
CA MET A 1 8.32 -27.40 41.03
C MET A 1 8.82 -26.36 40.03
N LYS A 2 9.11 -26.75 38.76
CA LYS A 2 9.68 -25.88 37.73
C LYS A 2 8.51 -25.24 36.96
N LEU A 3 8.41 -23.92 37.04
CA LEU A 3 7.46 -23.12 36.30
C LEU A 3 7.89 -23.07 34.81
N GLY A 4 7.01 -23.55 33.96
CA GLY A 4 7.23 -23.61 32.52
C GLY A 4 7.45 -22.24 31.87
N GLU A 5 8.53 -22.14 31.12
CA GLU A 5 8.79 -21.06 30.19
C GLU A 5 7.71 -21.04 29.12
N ARG A 6 6.77 -20.12 29.24
CA ARG A 6 5.85 -19.79 28.14
C ARG A 6 6.66 -19.17 27.01
N HIS A 7 6.85 -19.91 25.96
CA HIS A 7 7.46 -19.45 24.70
C HIS A 7 6.71 -18.20 24.21
N ARG A 8 7.34 -17.05 24.39
CA ARG A 8 6.81 -15.76 23.92
C ARG A 8 6.90 -15.73 22.39
N PRO A 9 5.81 -15.43 21.67
CA PRO A 9 5.82 -15.26 20.20
C PRO A 9 6.74 -14.11 19.73
N TYR A 10 7.29 -13.33 20.67
CA TYR A 10 8.18 -12.18 20.44
C TYR A 10 9.57 -12.55 19.89
N THR A 11 10.10 -13.74 20.20
CA THR A 11 11.44 -14.18 19.76
C THR A 11 11.47 -14.58 18.28
N ARG A 12 10.38 -15.14 17.74
CA ARG A 12 10.28 -15.44 16.31
C ARG A 12 10.21 -14.19 15.44
N ARG A 13 9.65 -13.08 15.95
CA ARG A 13 9.54 -11.79 15.22
C ARG A 13 10.90 -11.11 15.07
N ARG A 14 11.74 -11.07 16.11
CA ARG A 14 13.10 -10.52 16.05
C ARG A 14 13.97 -11.28 15.05
N ARG A 15 13.99 -12.61 15.08
CA ARG A 15 14.81 -13.42 14.15
C ARG A 15 14.45 -13.21 12.66
N ARG A 16 13.22 -12.80 12.33
CA ARG A 16 12.84 -12.46 10.95
C ARG A 16 13.30 -11.05 10.54
N ALA A 17 13.29 -10.10 11.45
CA ALA A 17 13.80 -8.75 11.20
C ALA A 17 15.35 -8.78 11.06
N ASP A 18 16.05 -9.57 11.88
CA ASP A 18 17.50 -9.73 11.81
C ASP A 18 17.98 -10.36 10.48
N ARG A 19 17.14 -11.15 9.83
CA ARG A 19 17.43 -11.69 8.49
C ARG A 19 17.41 -10.67 7.38
N LEU A 20 16.69 -9.57 7.55
CA LEU A 20 16.67 -8.48 6.58
C LEU A 20 17.90 -7.58 6.69
N GLY A 21 18.51 -7.47 7.89
CA GLY A 21 19.70 -6.68 8.15
C GLY A 21 19.54 -5.24 7.65
N ASP A 22 20.54 -4.73 6.94
CA ASP A 22 20.57 -3.42 6.32
C ASP A 22 19.98 -3.39 4.88
N HIS A 23 19.34 -4.49 4.47
CA HIS A 23 18.64 -4.54 3.18
C HIS A 23 17.42 -3.61 3.19
N GLU A 24 17.36 -2.69 2.26
CA GLU A 24 16.18 -1.88 2.04
C GLU A 24 15.12 -2.72 1.31
N SER A 25 14.03 -3.05 2.01
CA SER A 25 13.01 -3.94 1.46
C SER A 25 12.04 -3.19 0.56
N CYS A 26 11.76 -3.79 -0.60
CA CYS A 26 10.65 -3.38 -1.45
C CYS A 26 9.42 -4.22 -1.10
N VAL A 27 8.30 -3.57 -0.87
CA VAL A 27 7.02 -4.23 -0.62
C VAL A 27 5.92 -3.60 -1.48
N SER A 28 4.85 -4.34 -1.70
CA SER A 28 3.66 -3.77 -2.33
C SER A 28 3.13 -2.60 -1.50
N TRP A 29 2.71 -1.55 -2.19
CA TRP A 29 2.08 -0.40 -1.56
C TRP A 29 0.86 -0.80 -0.71
N ILE A 30 0.16 -1.90 -1.04
CA ILE A 30 -0.95 -2.44 -0.25
C ILE A 30 -0.49 -2.90 1.15
N CYS A 31 0.73 -3.47 1.23
CA CYS A 31 1.27 -4.06 2.46
C CYS A 31 2.17 -3.08 3.24
N ARG A 32 2.37 -1.86 2.75
CA ARG A 32 3.32 -0.88 3.31
C ARG A 32 3.08 -0.62 4.79
N ASP A 33 1.85 -0.28 5.15
CA ASP A 33 1.53 0.13 6.52
C ASP A 33 1.61 -1.06 7.48
N ALA A 34 1.08 -2.22 7.09
CA ALA A 34 1.24 -3.46 7.85
C ALA A 34 2.71 -3.88 8.03
N PHE A 35 3.54 -3.62 7.02
CA PHE A 35 4.97 -3.88 7.11
C PHE A 35 5.66 -2.90 8.08
N ARG A 36 5.35 -1.61 8.01
CA ARG A 36 5.90 -0.58 8.91
C ARG A 36 5.53 -0.83 10.36
N GLN A 37 4.27 -1.17 10.64
CA GLN A 37 3.84 -1.54 11.99
C GLN A 37 4.62 -2.74 12.54
N ARG A 38 4.91 -3.72 11.69
CA ARG A 38 5.61 -4.93 12.09
C ARG A 38 7.12 -4.74 12.22
N PHE A 39 7.70 -3.82 11.42
CA PHE A 39 9.13 -3.55 11.31
C PHE A 39 9.39 -2.04 11.27
N PRO A 40 9.15 -1.29 12.36
CA PRO A 40 9.16 0.18 12.38
C PRO A 40 10.52 0.77 12.01
N ASN A 41 11.61 0.11 12.37
CA ASN A 41 12.97 0.58 12.13
C ASN A 41 13.58 0.08 10.81
N HIS A 42 12.82 -0.68 10.02
CA HIS A 42 13.34 -1.23 8.78
C HIS A 42 13.18 -0.26 7.61
N ARG A 43 14.23 -0.15 6.79
CA ARG A 43 14.20 0.70 5.59
C ARG A 43 13.28 0.09 4.53
N LEU A 44 12.30 0.88 4.08
CA LEU A 44 11.25 0.43 3.20
C LEU A 44 11.16 1.30 1.95
N ARG A 45 11.17 0.67 0.78
CA ARG A 45 10.78 1.27 -0.50
C ARG A 45 9.42 0.73 -0.95
N SER A 46 8.46 1.60 -1.11
CA SER A 46 7.12 1.26 -1.62
C SER A 46 6.83 1.87 -3.00
N ASP A 47 7.78 2.58 -3.56
CA ASP A 47 7.75 3.24 -4.86
C ASP A 47 8.47 2.46 -5.96
N HIS A 48 9.29 1.47 -5.59
CA HIS A 48 10.07 0.64 -6.49
C HIS A 48 9.40 -0.71 -6.76
N LEU A 49 9.74 -1.35 -7.86
CA LEU A 49 9.28 -2.69 -8.22
C LEU A 49 9.97 -3.77 -7.39
N PHE A 50 11.28 -3.63 -7.23
CA PHE A 50 12.10 -4.54 -6.45
C PHE A 50 13.38 -3.86 -5.95
N ALA A 51 14.02 -4.47 -4.97
CA ALA A 51 15.32 -4.09 -4.45
C ALA A 51 16.23 -5.32 -4.41
N LEU A 52 17.45 -5.18 -4.91
CA LEU A 52 18.49 -6.22 -4.88
C LEU A 52 19.75 -5.63 -4.25
N LYS A 53 20.24 -6.24 -3.16
CA LYS A 53 21.49 -5.84 -2.49
C LYS A 53 22.24 -7.08 -2.03
N GLY A 54 23.40 -7.35 -2.63
CA GLY A 54 24.17 -8.55 -2.37
C GLY A 54 23.36 -9.82 -2.67
N ARG A 55 23.22 -10.70 -1.67
CA ARG A 55 22.47 -11.97 -1.79
C ARG A 55 20.99 -11.86 -1.37
N ARG A 56 20.49 -10.64 -1.19
CA ARG A 56 19.11 -10.39 -0.73
C ARG A 56 18.34 -9.66 -1.80
N GLY A 57 17.09 -10.06 -1.97
CA GLY A 57 16.14 -9.43 -2.85
C GLY A 57 14.76 -9.34 -2.23
N SER A 58 14.02 -8.32 -2.59
CA SER A 58 12.62 -8.15 -2.23
C SER A 58 11.89 -7.41 -3.35
N CYS A 59 10.63 -7.73 -3.55
CA CYS A 59 9.82 -7.13 -4.60
C CYS A 59 8.42 -6.78 -4.10
N ALA A 60 7.74 -5.96 -4.88
CA ALA A 60 6.35 -5.57 -4.62
C ALA A 60 5.33 -6.69 -4.87
N GLY A 61 5.76 -7.83 -5.41
CA GLY A 61 4.90 -8.93 -5.84
C GLY A 61 4.40 -8.76 -7.28
N GLY A 62 3.56 -9.68 -7.74
CA GLY A 62 3.04 -9.67 -9.12
C GLY A 62 4.15 -9.66 -10.17
N SER A 63 4.01 -8.83 -11.21
CA SER A 63 5.01 -8.66 -12.26
C SER A 63 6.39 -8.21 -11.75
N GLY A 64 6.44 -7.50 -10.61
CA GLY A 64 7.70 -7.10 -9.98
C GLY A 64 8.57 -8.28 -9.54
N ALA A 65 7.97 -9.44 -9.24
CA ALA A 65 8.72 -10.66 -8.94
C ALA A 65 9.37 -11.24 -10.20
N ALA A 66 8.64 -11.26 -11.31
CA ALA A 66 9.14 -11.72 -12.60
C ALA A 66 10.29 -10.83 -13.11
N GLU A 67 10.14 -9.50 -12.96
CA GLU A 67 11.15 -8.53 -13.35
C GLU A 67 12.41 -8.61 -12.46
N MET A 68 12.24 -8.87 -11.16
CA MET A 68 13.36 -9.14 -10.26
C MET A 68 14.09 -10.43 -10.67
N ALA A 69 13.37 -11.49 -11.00
CA ALA A 69 13.96 -12.74 -11.47
C ALA A 69 14.73 -12.53 -12.80
N ALA A 70 14.14 -11.81 -13.75
CA ALA A 70 14.80 -11.47 -15.01
C ALA A 70 16.09 -10.67 -14.78
N GLU A 71 16.08 -9.69 -13.87
CA GLU A 71 17.29 -8.95 -13.50
C GLU A 71 18.37 -9.84 -12.88
N ILE A 72 17.99 -10.81 -12.05
CA ILE A 72 18.93 -11.80 -11.48
C ILE A 72 19.53 -12.66 -12.59
N VAL A 73 18.71 -13.16 -13.51
CA VAL A 73 19.19 -13.93 -14.67
C VAL A 73 20.14 -13.11 -15.51
N ARG A 74 19.84 -11.86 -15.78
CA ARG A 74 20.70 -10.94 -16.53
C ARG A 74 22.07 -10.75 -15.88
N ARG A 75 22.10 -10.59 -14.53
CA ARG A 75 23.34 -10.35 -13.78
C ARG A 75 24.24 -11.56 -13.66
N HIS A 76 23.65 -12.75 -13.57
CA HIS A 76 24.39 -13.96 -13.23
C HIS A 76 24.57 -14.94 -14.40
N ILE A 77 23.79 -14.80 -15.46
CA ILE A 77 23.85 -15.67 -16.63
C ILE A 77 24.18 -14.85 -17.88
N SER A 78 23.18 -14.18 -18.49
CA SER A 78 23.38 -13.32 -19.66
C SER A 78 22.12 -12.53 -20.01
N HIS A 79 22.29 -11.52 -20.85
CA HIS A 79 21.17 -10.77 -21.43
C HIS A 79 20.30 -11.63 -22.36
N HIS A 80 20.90 -12.64 -23.02
CA HIS A 80 20.15 -13.56 -23.88
C HIS A 80 19.23 -14.47 -23.03
N ALA A 81 19.73 -14.98 -21.90
CA ALA A 81 18.92 -15.78 -20.98
C ALA A 81 17.78 -14.96 -20.35
N GLU A 82 18.01 -13.69 -20.03
CA GLU A 82 16.97 -12.76 -19.59
C GLU A 82 15.86 -12.65 -20.63
N ARG A 83 16.18 -12.40 -21.90
CA ARG A 83 15.20 -12.31 -22.97
C ARG A 83 14.35 -13.57 -23.10
N LYS A 84 14.98 -14.75 -23.13
CA LYS A 84 14.25 -16.03 -23.19
C LYS A 84 13.31 -16.21 -22.00
N ALA A 85 13.74 -15.82 -20.79
CA ALA A 85 12.88 -15.88 -19.60
C ALA A 85 11.68 -14.94 -19.70
N LEU A 86 11.87 -13.75 -20.23
CA LEU A 86 10.79 -12.77 -20.44
C LEU A 86 9.81 -13.24 -21.51
N ASP A 87 10.30 -13.83 -22.61
CA ASP A 87 9.48 -14.38 -23.69
C ASP A 87 8.55 -15.51 -23.15
N ILE A 88 9.10 -16.40 -22.32
CA ILE A 88 8.33 -17.47 -21.67
C ILE A 88 7.24 -16.89 -20.74
N LEU A 89 7.53 -15.79 -20.05
CA LEU A 89 6.61 -15.11 -19.18
C LEU A 89 5.65 -14.16 -19.91
N GLN A 90 5.76 -14.06 -21.23
CA GLN A 90 5.00 -13.13 -22.09
C GLN A 90 5.14 -11.67 -21.64
N ILE A 91 6.34 -11.28 -21.25
CA ILE A 91 6.69 -9.92 -20.84
C ILE A 91 7.55 -9.29 -21.94
N ASP A 92 7.00 -8.37 -22.69
CA ASP A 92 7.69 -7.70 -23.82
C ASP A 92 8.95 -6.96 -23.39
N LYS A 93 8.90 -6.31 -22.22
CA LYS A 93 10.01 -5.52 -21.70
C LYS A 93 10.03 -5.52 -20.18
N ALA A 94 11.15 -5.96 -19.60
CA ALA A 94 11.37 -5.86 -18.17
C ALA A 94 11.57 -4.39 -17.76
N ARG A 95 10.86 -3.97 -16.72
CA ARG A 95 11.08 -2.69 -16.05
C ARG A 95 12.26 -2.81 -15.11
N ARG A 96 12.99 -1.73 -14.92
CA ARG A 96 14.13 -1.69 -13.99
C ARG A 96 13.64 -1.65 -12.53
N ALA A 97 14.53 -1.94 -11.59
CA ALA A 97 14.26 -1.89 -10.15
C ALA A 97 13.59 -0.58 -9.71
N SER A 98 14.05 0.56 -10.26
CA SER A 98 13.49 1.90 -10.01
C SER A 98 12.17 2.17 -10.73
N GLY A 99 11.68 1.22 -11.53
CA GLY A 99 10.38 1.33 -12.19
C GLY A 99 9.28 1.48 -11.13
N THR A 100 8.33 2.36 -11.40
CA THR A 100 7.20 2.59 -10.50
C THR A 100 6.28 1.38 -10.51
N GLN A 101 5.82 0.96 -9.34
CA GLN A 101 4.76 -0.04 -9.23
C GLN A 101 3.54 0.43 -10.03
N VAL A 102 3.00 -0.44 -10.89
CA VAL A 102 1.77 -0.12 -11.65
C VAL A 102 0.66 0.09 -10.64
N ARG A 103 0.21 1.31 -10.57
CA ARG A 103 -0.79 1.74 -9.62
C ARG A 103 -1.82 2.58 -10.35
N LYS A 104 -3.05 2.09 -10.35
CA LYS A 104 -4.21 2.94 -10.60
C LYS A 104 -4.67 3.46 -9.23
N PRO A 105 -5.14 4.70 -9.12
CA PRO A 105 -5.83 5.13 -7.91
C PRO A 105 -6.90 4.10 -7.59
N LEU A 106 -6.97 3.63 -6.35
CA LEU A 106 -7.81 2.49 -5.98
C LEU A 106 -9.31 2.77 -6.10
N SER A 107 -9.68 4.03 -5.93
CA SER A 107 -11.08 4.42 -5.76
C SER A 107 -11.56 5.47 -6.76
N ILE A 108 -10.68 6.06 -7.57
CA ILE A 108 -11.02 7.17 -8.45
C ILE A 108 -10.39 6.94 -9.83
N ALA A 109 -11.23 6.71 -10.83
CA ALA A 109 -10.80 6.66 -12.22
C ALA A 109 -10.56 8.09 -12.73
N CYS A 110 -9.43 8.32 -13.39
CA CYS A 110 -9.11 9.59 -14.03
C CYS A 110 -8.10 9.37 -15.16
N ASP A 111 -8.18 10.20 -16.19
CA ASP A 111 -7.29 10.11 -17.37
C ASP A 111 -6.15 11.13 -17.33
N ASP A 112 -6.30 12.26 -16.65
CA ASP A 112 -5.24 13.28 -16.52
C ASP A 112 -4.05 12.71 -15.73
N PRO A 113 -2.85 12.65 -16.33
CA PRO A 113 -1.67 12.06 -15.69
C PRO A 113 -1.25 12.79 -14.41
N ARG A 114 -1.47 14.11 -14.34
CA ARG A 114 -1.12 14.95 -13.18
C ARG A 114 -2.08 14.66 -12.03
N LEU A 115 -3.38 14.56 -12.33
CA LEU A 115 -4.41 14.21 -11.35
C LEU A 115 -4.15 12.80 -10.80
N LYS A 116 -3.84 11.84 -11.68
CA LYS A 116 -3.49 10.47 -11.31
C LYS A 116 -2.26 10.42 -10.39
N ALA A 117 -1.20 11.16 -10.72
CA ALA A 117 -0.01 11.23 -9.89
C ALA A 117 -0.29 11.87 -8.52
N ALA A 118 -1.13 12.92 -8.47
CA ALA A 118 -1.54 13.55 -7.22
C ALA A 118 -2.38 12.60 -6.36
N LEU A 119 -3.34 11.87 -6.93
CA LEU A 119 -4.14 10.87 -6.22
C LEU A 119 -3.27 9.74 -5.65
N ILE A 120 -2.31 9.23 -6.43
CA ILE A 120 -1.36 8.24 -5.96
C ILE A 120 -0.51 8.78 -4.79
N ALA A 121 -0.08 10.04 -4.84
CA ALA A 121 0.63 10.67 -3.73
C ALA A 121 -0.23 10.74 -2.47
N MET A 122 -1.50 11.11 -2.60
CA MET A 122 -2.47 11.16 -1.51
C MET A 122 -2.73 9.78 -0.89
N GLU A 123 -2.90 8.75 -1.71
CA GLU A 123 -3.07 7.37 -1.24
C GLU A 123 -1.82 6.84 -0.51
N ASN A 124 -0.62 7.26 -0.95
CA ASN A 124 0.63 6.89 -0.30
C ASN A 124 0.81 7.48 1.10
N SER A 125 0.14 8.56 1.39
CA SER A 125 0.23 9.30 2.66
C SER A 125 -1.14 9.28 3.36
N SER A 126 -1.72 8.11 3.50
CA SER A 126 -3.07 7.94 4.08
C SER A 126 -3.11 8.10 5.61
N ASP A 127 -1.99 8.39 6.24
CA ASP A 127 -1.83 8.64 7.68
C ASP A 127 -2.26 10.04 8.14
N GLY A 128 -2.82 10.86 7.26
CA GLY A 128 -3.27 12.22 7.58
C GLY A 128 -2.16 13.28 7.58
N SER A 129 -0.90 12.89 7.45
CA SER A 129 0.26 13.80 7.50
C SER A 129 0.47 14.64 6.24
N LEU A 130 -0.25 14.34 5.15
CA LEU A 130 -0.03 14.97 3.86
C LEU A 130 -0.41 16.44 3.85
N GLN A 131 0.54 17.29 3.57
CA GLN A 131 0.30 18.69 3.26
C GLN A 131 -0.13 18.83 1.78
N MET A 132 -1.22 19.55 1.52
CA MET A 132 -1.77 19.70 0.15
C MET A 132 -0.83 20.38 -0.84
N ALA A 133 0.22 21.06 -0.37
CA ALA A 133 1.28 21.61 -1.22
C ALA A 133 2.18 20.51 -1.83
N GLU A 134 2.29 19.36 -1.18
CA GLU A 134 3.19 18.27 -1.63
C GLU A 134 2.71 17.60 -2.92
N PRO A 135 1.45 17.13 -3.04
CA PRO A 135 0.94 16.60 -4.30
C PRO A 135 1.02 17.61 -5.45
N ALA A 136 0.76 18.90 -5.17
CA ALA A 136 0.86 19.95 -6.18
C ALA A 136 2.30 20.07 -6.72
N ARG A 137 3.28 20.15 -5.82
CA ARG A 137 4.71 20.22 -6.19
C ARG A 137 5.17 19.00 -6.99
N ARG A 138 4.70 17.81 -6.64
CA ARG A 138 5.06 16.56 -7.36
C ARG A 138 4.61 16.54 -8.81
N VAL A 139 3.54 17.24 -9.14
CA VAL A 139 2.99 17.32 -10.49
C VAL A 139 3.29 18.64 -11.20
N GLY A 140 4.18 19.47 -10.61
CA GLY A 140 4.59 20.76 -11.19
C GLY A 140 3.49 21.82 -11.21
N LEU A 141 2.51 21.73 -10.30
CA LEU A 141 1.41 22.68 -10.19
C LEU A 141 1.51 23.48 -8.89
N SER A 142 0.99 24.73 -8.91
CA SER A 142 0.66 25.46 -7.68
C SER A 142 -0.55 24.81 -6.98
N ARG A 143 -0.69 25.04 -5.67
CA ARG A 143 -1.85 24.57 -4.90
C ARG A 143 -3.18 24.97 -5.56
N ARG A 144 -3.29 26.23 -6.02
CA ARG A 144 -4.50 26.75 -6.68
C ARG A 144 -4.79 26.05 -8.01
N GLN A 145 -3.76 25.75 -8.79
CA GLN A 145 -3.91 25.00 -10.04
C GLN A 145 -4.36 23.55 -9.78
N LEU A 146 -3.77 22.90 -8.77
CA LEU A 146 -4.19 21.56 -8.36
C LEU A 146 -5.66 21.55 -7.91
N GLU A 147 -6.08 22.55 -7.10
CA GLU A 147 -7.45 22.68 -6.63
C GLU A 147 -8.43 22.83 -7.78
N ARG A 148 -8.11 23.70 -8.75
CA ARG A 148 -8.92 23.84 -9.98
C ARG A 148 -8.99 22.54 -10.79
N LEU A 149 -7.89 21.80 -10.91
CA LEU A 149 -7.85 20.53 -11.62
C LEU A 149 -8.76 19.48 -10.94
N PHE A 150 -8.73 19.38 -9.61
CA PHE A 150 -9.58 18.48 -8.85
C PHE A 150 -11.06 18.83 -9.00
N VAL A 151 -11.41 20.10 -8.85
CA VAL A 151 -12.80 20.55 -9.00
C VAL A 151 -13.30 20.30 -10.43
N ALA A 152 -12.50 20.60 -11.45
CA ALA A 152 -12.87 20.41 -12.85
C ALA A 152 -13.08 18.94 -13.23
N GLN A 153 -12.26 18.02 -12.70
CA GLN A 153 -12.27 16.61 -13.11
C GLN A 153 -13.05 15.71 -12.14
N LEU A 154 -13.08 16.03 -10.86
CA LEU A 154 -13.65 15.19 -9.81
C LEU A 154 -14.83 15.86 -9.09
N HIS A 155 -15.16 17.09 -9.45
CA HIS A 155 -16.24 17.88 -8.82
C HIS A 155 -16.10 18.03 -7.30
N ASP A 156 -14.86 17.93 -6.79
CA ASP A 156 -14.58 18.02 -5.36
C ASP A 156 -13.19 18.61 -5.08
N THR A 157 -12.96 19.05 -3.86
CA THR A 157 -11.66 19.63 -3.47
C THR A 157 -10.63 18.55 -3.18
N PRO A 158 -9.30 18.83 -3.34
CA PRO A 158 -8.24 17.90 -2.96
C PRO A 158 -8.35 17.41 -1.53
N ALA A 159 -8.75 18.27 -0.58
CA ALA A 159 -8.90 17.91 0.83
C ALA A 159 -10.07 16.93 1.05
N ALA A 160 -11.19 17.12 0.36
CA ALA A 160 -12.34 16.22 0.45
C ALA A 160 -12.02 14.86 -0.18
N ILE A 161 -11.38 14.85 -1.35
CA ILE A 161 -10.88 13.62 -1.99
C ILE A 161 -9.88 12.89 -1.09
N TYR A 162 -8.91 13.59 -0.50
CA TYR A 162 -7.96 12.96 0.42
C TYR A 162 -8.63 12.33 1.63
N LYS A 163 -9.62 13.00 2.20
CA LYS A 163 -10.44 12.44 3.29
C LYS A 163 -11.16 11.16 2.85
N ARG A 164 -11.72 11.14 1.65
CA ARG A 164 -12.39 9.98 1.07
C ARG A 164 -11.40 8.81 0.87
N LEU A 165 -10.22 9.07 0.33
CA LEU A 165 -9.16 8.05 0.16
C LEU A 165 -8.75 7.40 1.49
N ARG A 166 -8.65 8.19 2.57
CA ARG A 166 -8.37 7.68 3.91
C ARG A 166 -9.51 6.77 4.42
N LEU A 167 -10.76 7.12 4.16
CA LEU A 167 -11.91 6.29 4.51
C LEU A 167 -12.02 5.02 3.65
N ASP A 168 -11.67 5.09 2.37
CA ASP A 168 -11.56 3.90 1.50
C ASP A 168 -10.47 2.94 2.02
N ARG A 169 -9.34 3.49 2.50
CA ARG A 169 -8.30 2.70 3.16
C ARG A 169 -8.79 2.06 4.46
N ALA A 170 -9.55 2.81 5.28
CA ALA A 170 -10.18 2.27 6.48
C ALA A 170 -11.10 1.09 6.15
N ARG A 171 -11.91 1.21 5.11
CA ARG A 171 -12.80 0.16 4.63
C ARG A 171 -12.03 -1.12 4.29
N GLN A 172 -10.90 -1.00 3.59
CA GLN A 172 -10.05 -2.14 3.27
C GLN A 172 -9.46 -2.79 4.54
N LEU A 173 -8.93 -1.98 5.48
CA LEU A 173 -8.37 -2.49 6.73
C LEU A 173 -9.44 -3.20 7.58
N LEU A 174 -10.63 -2.65 7.65
CA LEU A 174 -11.77 -3.27 8.36
C LEU A 174 -12.14 -4.64 7.77
N ALA A 175 -12.11 -4.77 6.44
CA ALA A 175 -12.41 -6.03 5.76
C ALA A 175 -11.29 -7.08 5.88
N LEU A 176 -10.02 -6.63 5.92
CA LEU A 176 -8.85 -7.49 5.75
C LEU A 176 -8.08 -7.77 7.03
N SER A 177 -8.30 -6.99 8.08
CA SER A 177 -7.55 -7.06 9.34
C SER A 177 -8.43 -7.17 10.57
N ARG A 178 -7.82 -7.57 11.70
CA ARG A 178 -8.45 -7.59 13.03
C ARG A 178 -7.99 -6.43 13.91
N PHE A 179 -7.36 -5.41 13.35
CA PHE A 179 -6.92 -4.25 14.12
C PHE A 179 -8.10 -3.57 14.83
N PRO A 180 -7.91 -3.09 16.06
CA PRO A 180 -8.92 -2.31 16.78
C PRO A 180 -9.37 -1.10 15.92
N LEU A 181 -10.64 -0.73 16.06
CA LEU A 181 -11.20 0.41 15.33
C LEU A 181 -10.47 1.72 15.67
N THR A 182 -10.06 1.86 16.92
CA THR A 182 -9.26 2.98 17.42
C THR A 182 -7.91 3.07 16.70
N GLU A 183 -7.21 1.96 16.58
CA GLU A 183 -5.93 1.88 15.90
C GLU A 183 -6.08 2.25 14.42
N ILE A 184 -7.06 1.68 13.72
CA ILE A 184 -7.33 2.05 12.30
C ILE A 184 -7.62 3.55 12.15
N ALA A 185 -8.41 4.13 13.04
CA ALA A 185 -8.74 5.55 12.98
C ALA A 185 -7.49 6.43 13.16
N PHE A 186 -6.69 6.16 14.19
CA PHE A 186 -5.48 6.94 14.48
C PHE A 186 -4.39 6.74 13.40
N ASP A 187 -4.16 5.53 12.93
CA ASP A 187 -3.19 5.23 11.85
C ASP A 187 -3.53 5.95 10.54
N LEU A 188 -4.81 6.21 10.33
CA LEU A 188 -5.28 6.99 9.19
C LEU A 188 -5.41 8.50 9.49
N GLY A 189 -4.86 8.98 10.62
CA GLY A 189 -4.78 10.38 10.97
C GLY A 189 -6.13 11.00 11.35
N PHE A 190 -7.04 10.23 11.91
CA PHE A 190 -8.26 10.77 12.52
C PHE A 190 -8.03 10.96 14.03
N ASP A 191 -8.09 12.18 14.51
CA ASP A 191 -7.84 12.51 15.92
C ASP A 191 -8.94 12.00 16.87
N ASN A 192 -10.10 11.64 16.33
CA ASN A 192 -11.26 11.21 17.10
C ASN A 192 -12.02 10.08 16.42
N VAL A 193 -12.10 8.95 17.12
CA VAL A 193 -12.76 7.72 16.64
C VAL A 193 -14.26 7.93 16.38
N SER A 194 -14.94 8.71 17.22
CA SER A 194 -16.37 9.02 17.03
C SER A 194 -16.60 9.86 15.77
N HIS A 195 -15.71 10.82 15.49
CA HIS A 195 -15.73 11.59 14.26
C HIS A 195 -15.49 10.70 13.04
N PHE A 196 -14.47 9.83 13.12
CA PHE A 196 -14.20 8.82 12.09
C PHE A 196 -15.43 7.94 11.82
N ALA A 197 -16.05 7.38 12.87
CA ALA A 197 -17.19 6.49 12.73
C ALA A 197 -18.41 7.18 12.08
N ARG A 198 -18.67 8.45 12.42
CA ARG A 198 -19.72 9.27 11.78
C ARG A 198 -19.44 9.52 10.30
N LEU A 199 -18.19 9.86 9.94
CA LEU A 199 -17.78 10.08 8.56
C LEU A 199 -17.88 8.79 7.75
N PHE A 200 -17.42 7.68 8.29
CA PHE A 200 -17.50 6.37 7.68
C PHE A 200 -18.96 5.97 7.40
N LYS A 201 -19.84 6.07 8.43
CA LYS A 201 -21.27 5.80 8.26
C LYS A 201 -21.91 6.69 7.20
N ARG A 202 -21.54 7.97 7.14
CA ARG A 202 -22.09 8.92 6.16
C ARG A 202 -21.72 8.51 4.72
N ILE A 203 -20.53 7.96 4.50
CA ILE A 203 -20.06 7.61 3.14
C ILE A 203 -20.50 6.19 2.75
N TYR A 204 -20.47 5.23 3.69
CA TYR A 204 -20.74 3.82 3.39
C TYR A 204 -22.10 3.32 3.90
N GLY A 205 -22.91 4.17 4.50
CA GLY A 205 -24.26 3.84 4.98
C GLY A 205 -24.31 3.06 6.29
N VAL A 206 -23.21 2.44 6.70
CA VAL A 206 -23.15 1.58 7.89
C VAL A 206 -21.97 1.96 8.81
N PRO A 207 -22.09 1.79 10.13
CA PRO A 207 -20.98 2.02 11.05
C PRO A 207 -19.80 1.07 10.77
N PRO A 208 -18.54 1.48 11.08
CA PRO A 208 -17.35 0.67 10.83
C PRO A 208 -17.38 -0.72 11.46
N GLY A 209 -17.92 -0.84 12.68
CA GLY A 209 -18.06 -2.13 13.37
C GLY A 209 -19.00 -3.10 12.65
N GLN A 210 -20.15 -2.62 12.19
CA GLN A 210 -21.09 -3.43 11.41
C GLN A 210 -20.51 -3.81 10.05
N PHE A 211 -19.79 -2.88 9.40
CA PHE A 211 -19.11 -3.16 8.15
C PHE A 211 -18.10 -4.31 8.31
N ARG A 212 -17.29 -4.27 9.39
CA ARG A 212 -16.34 -5.34 9.70
C ARG A 212 -17.04 -6.69 9.87
N SER A 213 -18.07 -6.75 10.69
CA SER A 213 -18.80 -8.00 10.95
C SER A 213 -19.36 -8.62 9.69
N LYS A 214 -19.96 -7.80 8.81
CA LYS A 214 -20.46 -8.25 7.50
C LYS A 214 -19.34 -8.73 6.57
N ALA A 215 -18.27 -7.97 6.47
CA ALA A 215 -17.15 -8.30 5.57
C ALA A 215 -16.37 -9.54 6.01
N GLN A 216 -16.28 -9.81 7.29
CA GLN A 216 -15.58 -10.97 7.84
C GLN A 216 -16.49 -12.20 7.92
N GLY A 217 -17.79 -12.04 8.16
CA GLY A 217 -18.77 -13.11 8.09
C GLY A 217 -18.91 -13.70 6.68
N ALA A 218 -18.99 -12.85 5.65
CA ALA A 218 -19.04 -13.28 4.25
C ALA A 218 -17.78 -14.03 3.76
N ARG A 219 -16.69 -14.00 4.53
CA ARG A 219 -15.46 -14.75 4.24
C ARG A 219 -15.35 -16.08 4.98
N ALA A 220 -16.11 -16.24 6.06
CA ALA A 220 -16.15 -17.46 6.85
C ALA A 220 -17.06 -18.54 6.22
N ASP A 221 -18.01 -18.14 5.36
CA ASP A 221 -18.93 -19.02 4.66
C ASP A 221 -18.72 -18.97 3.14
N PRO A 222 -17.76 -19.70 2.57
CA PRO A 222 -17.57 -19.77 1.11
C PRO A 222 -18.60 -20.63 0.38
N GLU A 223 -19.50 -21.34 1.09
CA GLU A 223 -20.38 -22.36 0.48
C GLU A 223 -21.80 -21.87 0.10
N LEU A 224 -22.13 -20.59 0.23
CA LEU A 224 -23.48 -20.08 -0.09
C LEU A 224 -23.56 -19.21 -1.35
N SER A 225 -22.64 -19.36 -2.30
CA SER A 225 -22.70 -18.67 -3.61
C SER A 225 -22.36 -19.65 -4.72
N SER A 226 -23.24 -20.62 -4.91
CA SER A 226 -23.33 -21.44 -6.13
C SER A 226 -24.72 -21.34 -6.70
#